data_34899809b95f88afe2c543564078a2c3
#
_entry.id   34899809b95f88afe2c543564078a2c3
#
_cell.length_a   1.000
_cell.length_b   1.000
_cell.length_c   1.000
_cell.angle_alpha   90.00
_cell.angle_beta   90.00
_cell.angle_gamma   90.00
#
_symmetry.space_group_name_H-M   'P 1'
#
loop_
_entity.id
_entity.type
_entity.pdbx_description
1 polymer ?
#
loop_
_entity_poly.entity_id
_entity_poly.type
_entity_poly.pdbx_seq_one_letter_code
_entity_poly.pdbx_strand_id
1 'polypeptide(L)'
;MTPSPSNPSVKDELQELHEQIVLLLGSDAMQEEARYDMMVLRGWLLQKFSFLGCSLSSITLVQAEGLIEAAGPMACDRWWRVYYDPMIFVKFTNLQCAAMLMHEVVGHLLGEHFSRHEALDPENKALSHEGHNKCQDAAINTGYKFIQENLPDGCIHPSKWGLPPKKSYEWYVGNRPKDGGGQGPGKDPGGTQCGGGSGTGKPHPWELPAPGKDVHGGMNQAQQEVVQQTTATQVAMAAKDGTMQGSGMGGLTAWAEQYLAEPKVRWQDKLSSLSRNAMAQAGDQDWT
;
A
#
# COMPACT_ATOMS: atom_id res chain seq x y z
N MET A 1 -42.02 11.06 30.89
CA MET A 1 -41.40 10.09 29.93
C MET A 1 -39.90 10.34 29.96
N THR A 2 -39.15 9.49 30.61
CA THR A 2 -37.66 9.51 30.55
C THR A 2 -37.23 8.96 29.19
N PRO A 3 -36.30 9.59 28.50
CA PRO A 3 -35.79 9.03 27.23
C PRO A 3 -35.14 7.68 27.52
N SER A 4 -35.43 6.69 26.69
CA SER A 4 -34.77 5.38 26.70
C SER A 4 -33.29 5.59 26.39
N PRO A 5 -32.35 4.94 27.09
CA PRO A 5 -30.95 5.03 26.79
C PRO A 5 -30.74 4.55 25.32
N SER A 6 -30.11 5.38 24.49
CA SER A 6 -29.69 5.00 23.14
C SER A 6 -28.68 3.86 23.29
N ASN A 7 -28.89 2.75 22.57
CA ASN A 7 -27.87 1.70 22.48
C ASN A 7 -26.56 2.32 21.96
N PRO A 8 -25.42 2.02 22.60
CA PRO A 8 -24.14 2.48 22.12
C PRO A 8 -23.91 2.00 20.67
N SER A 9 -23.26 2.80 19.88
CA SER A 9 -22.89 2.38 18.53
C SER A 9 -21.81 1.29 18.60
N VAL A 10 -21.72 0.43 17.60
CA VAL A 10 -20.63 -0.57 17.52
C VAL A 10 -19.25 0.08 17.66
N LYS A 11 -19.13 1.33 17.23
CA LYS A 11 -17.91 2.13 17.39
C LYS A 11 -17.60 2.46 18.85
N ASP A 12 -18.64 2.79 19.63
CA ASP A 12 -18.48 3.11 21.06
C ASP A 12 -18.12 1.85 21.86
N GLU A 13 -18.72 0.70 21.52
CA GLU A 13 -18.40 -0.59 22.14
C GLU A 13 -16.96 -1.03 21.84
N LEU A 14 -16.49 -0.85 20.62
CA LEU A 14 -15.09 -1.15 20.22
C LEU A 14 -14.11 -0.21 20.90
N GLN A 15 -14.45 1.07 21.05
CA GLN A 15 -13.61 2.03 21.76
C GLN A 15 -13.51 1.67 23.25
N GLU A 16 -14.61 1.31 23.88
CA GLU A 16 -14.64 0.88 25.28
C GLU A 16 -13.86 -0.41 25.50
N LEU A 17 -13.97 -1.38 24.58
CA LEU A 17 -13.17 -2.62 24.59
C LEU A 17 -11.68 -2.32 24.44
N HIS A 18 -11.32 -1.40 23.54
CA HIS A 18 -9.94 -0.96 23.38
C HIS A 18 -9.38 -0.38 24.69
N GLU A 19 -10.09 0.55 25.29
CA GLU A 19 -9.68 1.17 26.56
C GLU A 19 -9.54 0.13 27.68
N GLN A 20 -10.42 -0.87 27.72
CA GLN A 20 -10.31 -1.98 28.66
C GLN A 20 -9.10 -2.88 28.40
N ILE A 21 -8.79 -3.21 27.13
CA ILE A 21 -7.62 -4.00 26.75
C ILE A 21 -6.33 -3.25 27.11
N VAL A 22 -6.23 -1.97 26.77
CA VAL A 22 -5.08 -1.12 27.12
C VAL A 22 -4.91 -1.02 28.63
N LEU A 23 -6.01 -0.92 29.37
CA LEU A 23 -5.98 -0.86 30.84
C LEU A 23 -5.52 -2.19 31.47
N LEU A 24 -5.90 -3.32 30.87
CA LEU A 24 -5.59 -4.66 31.40
C LEU A 24 -4.16 -5.12 31.04
N LEU A 25 -3.72 -4.86 29.80
CA LEU A 25 -2.45 -5.37 29.30
C LEU A 25 -1.32 -4.31 29.34
N GLY A 26 -1.67 -3.03 29.39
CA GLY A 26 -0.75 -1.94 29.14
C GLY A 26 -0.45 -1.75 27.64
N SER A 27 -0.15 -0.52 27.24
CA SER A 27 0.13 -0.15 25.84
C SER A 27 1.28 -0.96 25.23
N ASP A 28 2.35 -1.14 25.97
CA ASP A 28 3.55 -1.86 25.50
C ASP A 28 3.27 -3.34 25.21
N ALA A 29 2.48 -4.01 26.06
CA ALA A 29 2.13 -5.42 25.86
C ALA A 29 1.25 -5.61 24.63
N MET A 30 0.29 -4.71 24.40
CA MET A 30 -0.55 -4.75 23.22
C MET A 30 0.23 -4.49 21.92
N GLN A 31 1.20 -3.58 21.96
CA GLN A 31 2.09 -3.34 20.82
C GLN A 31 2.96 -4.55 20.51
N GLU A 32 3.48 -5.23 21.52
CA GLU A 32 4.30 -6.41 21.35
C GLU A 32 3.48 -7.58 20.78
N GLU A 33 2.26 -7.80 21.28
CA GLU A 33 1.34 -8.81 20.74
C GLU A 33 0.98 -8.51 19.28
N ALA A 34 0.63 -7.28 18.94
CA ALA A 34 0.33 -6.88 17.56
C ALA A 34 1.53 -7.05 16.63
N ARG A 35 2.75 -6.83 17.14
CA ARG A 35 3.99 -7.10 16.39
C ARG A 35 4.14 -8.59 16.12
N TYR A 36 3.88 -9.43 17.10
CA TYR A 36 3.93 -10.88 16.94
C TYR A 36 2.86 -11.35 15.93
N ASP A 37 1.62 -10.89 16.06
CA ASP A 37 0.54 -11.23 15.15
C ASP A 37 0.84 -10.82 13.70
N MET A 38 1.41 -9.66 13.49
CA MET A 38 1.84 -9.21 12.16
C MET A 38 2.95 -10.11 11.59
N MET A 39 3.88 -10.59 12.42
CA MET A 39 4.91 -11.53 11.97
C MET A 39 4.31 -12.90 11.61
N VAL A 40 3.36 -13.40 12.40
CA VAL A 40 2.63 -14.65 12.11
C VAL A 40 1.83 -14.51 10.83
N LEU A 41 1.11 -13.41 10.66
CA LEU A 41 0.34 -13.10 9.45
C LEU A 41 1.23 -13.07 8.21
N ARG A 42 2.37 -12.36 8.27
CA ARG A 42 3.35 -12.34 7.18
C ARG A 42 3.90 -13.72 6.89
N GLY A 43 4.21 -14.52 7.91
CA GLY A 43 4.65 -15.92 7.77
C GLY A 43 3.63 -16.79 7.04
N TRP A 44 2.36 -16.64 7.39
CA TRP A 44 1.26 -17.33 6.70
C TRP A 44 1.14 -16.91 5.23
N LEU A 45 1.25 -15.59 4.93
CA LEU A 45 1.24 -15.07 3.57
C LEU A 45 2.42 -15.62 2.75
N LEU A 46 3.61 -15.71 3.33
CA LEU A 46 4.80 -16.27 2.69
C LEU A 46 4.60 -17.75 2.30
N GLN A 47 3.91 -18.52 3.14
CA GLN A 47 3.57 -19.92 2.83
C GLN A 47 2.51 -20.00 1.73
N LYS A 48 1.46 -19.18 1.84
CA LYS A 48 0.32 -19.20 0.91
C LYS A 48 0.67 -18.67 -0.47
N PHE A 49 1.50 -17.64 -0.53
CA PHE A 49 1.90 -16.93 -1.75
C PHE A 49 3.42 -16.91 -1.89
N SER A 50 4.04 -18.08 -1.93
CA SER A 50 5.51 -18.24 -1.96
C SER A 50 6.17 -17.47 -3.12
N PHE A 51 5.46 -17.28 -4.22
CA PHE A 51 5.89 -16.47 -5.36
C PHE A 51 5.98 -14.95 -5.07
N LEU A 52 5.50 -14.49 -3.93
CA LEU A 52 5.68 -13.13 -3.41
C LEU A 52 6.72 -13.08 -2.29
N GLY A 53 7.48 -14.15 -2.10
CA GLY A 53 8.41 -14.28 -1.00
C GLY A 53 9.40 -13.14 -0.91
N CYS A 54 9.95 -12.70 -2.03
CA CYS A 54 10.91 -11.58 -2.07
C CYS A 54 10.26 -10.28 -1.58
N SER A 55 9.11 -9.88 -2.14
CA SER A 55 8.46 -8.61 -1.77
C SER A 55 7.96 -8.64 -0.32
N LEU A 56 7.26 -9.71 0.10
CA LEU A 56 6.74 -9.83 1.48
C LEU A 56 7.85 -9.85 2.54
N SER A 57 9.04 -10.40 2.21
CA SER A 57 10.17 -10.42 3.14
C SER A 57 10.92 -9.08 3.19
N SER A 58 10.86 -8.30 2.12
CA SER A 58 11.66 -7.07 1.97
C SER A 58 11.00 -5.82 2.54
N ILE A 59 9.66 -5.82 2.72
CA ILE A 59 8.98 -4.67 3.33
C ILE A 59 9.38 -4.48 4.79
N THR A 60 9.46 -3.22 5.21
CA THR A 60 9.58 -2.86 6.62
C THR A 60 8.19 -2.63 7.21
N LEU A 61 7.83 -3.39 8.23
CA LEU A 61 6.57 -3.21 8.96
C LEU A 61 6.77 -2.24 10.11
N VAL A 62 5.94 -1.21 10.20
CA VAL A 62 6.02 -0.12 11.17
C VAL A 62 4.69 0.01 11.90
N GLN A 63 4.70 -0.04 13.22
CA GLN A 63 3.51 0.27 14.02
C GLN A 63 3.27 1.78 14.02
N ALA A 64 2.02 2.18 13.85
CA ALA A 64 1.57 3.57 13.84
C ALA A 64 0.23 3.67 14.57
N GLU A 65 0.29 3.96 15.86
CA GLU A 65 -0.91 4.15 16.69
C GLU A 65 -1.78 5.30 16.16
N GLY A 66 -3.09 5.10 16.17
CA GLY A 66 -4.05 6.09 15.67
C GLY A 66 -4.12 6.17 14.15
N LEU A 67 -3.44 5.27 13.42
CA LEU A 67 -3.47 5.24 11.97
C LEU A 67 -4.89 4.98 11.45
N ILE A 68 -5.67 4.11 12.10
CA ILE A 68 -7.05 3.78 11.70
C ILE A 68 -7.92 5.04 11.60
N GLU A 69 -7.79 5.96 12.55
CA GLU A 69 -8.55 7.20 12.59
C GLU A 69 -8.01 8.24 11.59
N ALA A 70 -6.71 8.23 11.35
CA ALA A 70 -6.03 9.23 10.54
C ALA A 70 -6.05 8.93 9.03
N ALA A 71 -5.84 7.66 8.65
CA ALA A 71 -5.61 7.29 7.27
C ALA A 71 -6.18 5.92 6.88
N GLY A 72 -6.62 5.12 7.85
CA GLY A 72 -7.12 3.76 7.63
C GLY A 72 -6.26 2.70 8.32
N PRO A 73 -6.63 1.42 8.23
CA PRO A 73 -6.03 0.36 9.04
C PRO A 73 -4.57 0.06 8.69
N MET A 74 -4.19 0.25 7.45
CA MET A 74 -2.82 0.14 6.95
C MET A 74 -2.54 1.23 5.92
N ALA A 75 -1.27 1.54 5.72
CA ALA A 75 -0.79 2.46 4.70
C ALA A 75 0.64 2.08 4.29
N CYS A 76 1.10 2.53 3.13
CA CYS A 76 2.50 2.36 2.75
C CYS A 76 3.12 3.67 2.28
N ASP A 77 4.44 3.71 2.25
CA ASP A 77 5.19 4.83 1.68
C ASP A 77 6.09 4.40 0.50
N ARG A 78 6.64 5.39 -0.19
CA ARG A 78 7.55 5.17 -1.33
C ARG A 78 8.84 4.42 -0.99
N TRP A 79 9.16 4.28 0.29
CA TRP A 79 10.36 3.58 0.77
C TRP A 79 10.10 2.10 1.09
N TRP A 80 8.93 1.58 0.71
CA TRP A 80 8.50 0.20 0.97
C TRP A 80 8.38 -0.11 2.46
N ARG A 81 7.93 0.86 3.25
CA ARG A 81 7.46 0.65 4.61
C ARG A 81 5.95 0.51 4.59
N VAL A 82 5.44 -0.46 5.30
CA VAL A 82 4.00 -0.65 5.53
C VAL A 82 3.71 -0.34 6.98
N TYR A 83 2.90 0.67 7.18
CA TYR A 83 2.44 1.13 8.47
C TYR A 83 1.15 0.41 8.81
N TYR A 84 1.00 0.01 10.07
CA TYR A 84 -0.24 -0.62 10.56
C TYR A 84 -0.56 -0.16 11.96
N ASP A 85 -1.84 0.02 12.24
CA ASP A 85 -2.31 0.29 13.60
C ASP A 85 -2.35 -1.02 14.39
N PRO A 86 -1.80 -1.09 15.63
CA PRO A 86 -1.88 -2.27 16.47
C PRO A 86 -3.30 -2.79 16.66
N MET A 87 -4.31 -1.91 16.61
CA MET A 87 -5.72 -2.25 16.77
C MET A 87 -6.33 -3.05 15.61
N ILE A 88 -5.61 -3.24 14.49
CA ILE A 88 -6.17 -3.99 13.36
C ILE A 88 -6.54 -5.42 13.73
N PHE A 89 -5.76 -6.07 14.61
CA PHE A 89 -6.00 -7.45 15.04
C PHE A 89 -7.18 -7.58 16.01
N VAL A 90 -7.60 -6.48 16.61
CA VAL A 90 -8.83 -6.42 17.42
C VAL A 90 -10.06 -6.13 16.56
N LYS A 91 -9.91 -5.23 15.57
CA LYS A 91 -11.02 -4.74 14.75
C LYS A 91 -11.35 -5.61 13.55
N PHE A 92 -10.37 -6.39 13.03
CA PHE A 92 -10.51 -7.13 11.79
C PHE A 92 -10.09 -8.60 11.95
N THR A 93 -10.65 -9.46 11.12
CA THR A 93 -10.21 -10.86 11.06
C THR A 93 -8.82 -11.00 10.44
N ASN A 94 -8.13 -12.09 10.73
CA ASN A 94 -6.80 -12.36 10.15
C ASN A 94 -6.80 -12.38 8.60
N LEU A 95 -7.91 -12.83 7.97
CA LEU A 95 -8.05 -12.78 6.51
C LEU A 95 -8.20 -11.36 5.99
N GLN A 96 -8.91 -10.50 6.71
CA GLN A 96 -9.02 -9.09 6.38
C GLN A 96 -7.67 -8.38 6.55
N CYS A 97 -6.95 -8.65 7.66
CA CYS A 97 -5.59 -8.13 7.86
C CYS A 97 -4.63 -8.60 6.75
N ALA A 98 -4.73 -9.86 6.33
CA ALA A 98 -3.94 -10.40 5.23
C ALA A 98 -4.26 -9.72 3.89
N ALA A 99 -5.54 -9.48 3.61
CA ALA A 99 -5.97 -8.80 2.40
C ALA A 99 -5.51 -7.33 2.37
N MET A 100 -5.56 -6.64 3.52
CA MET A 100 -5.03 -5.29 3.66
C MET A 100 -3.52 -5.23 3.44
N LEU A 101 -2.74 -6.14 4.05
CA LEU A 101 -1.30 -6.21 3.80
C LEU A 101 -0.98 -6.51 2.32
N MET A 102 -1.72 -7.42 1.70
CA MET A 102 -1.57 -7.71 0.27
C MET A 102 -1.98 -6.53 -0.61
N HIS A 103 -2.97 -5.75 -0.22
CA HIS A 103 -3.36 -4.52 -0.89
C HIS A 103 -2.19 -3.51 -0.93
N GLU A 104 -1.51 -3.30 0.19
CA GLU A 104 -0.34 -2.42 0.23
C GLU A 104 0.80 -2.96 -0.62
N VAL A 105 1.19 -4.23 -0.40
CA VAL A 105 2.38 -4.81 -1.04
C VAL A 105 2.18 -5.02 -2.54
N VAL A 106 1.10 -5.67 -2.92
CA VAL A 106 0.85 -6.03 -4.33
C VAL A 106 0.27 -4.86 -5.10
N GLY A 107 -0.62 -4.12 -4.46
CA GLY A 107 -1.32 -3.00 -5.10
C GLY A 107 -0.46 -1.76 -5.22
N HIS A 108 -0.07 -1.19 -4.09
CA HIS A 108 0.64 0.09 -4.10
C HIS A 108 2.13 -0.05 -4.42
N LEU A 109 2.83 -1.00 -3.78
CA LEU A 109 4.29 -1.09 -3.92
C LEU A 109 4.70 -1.79 -5.22
N LEU A 110 4.25 -3.01 -5.50
CA LEU A 110 4.54 -3.69 -6.77
C LEU A 110 3.83 -3.01 -7.96
N GLY A 111 2.65 -2.44 -7.74
CA GLY A 111 1.92 -1.66 -8.74
C GLY A 111 2.54 -0.29 -9.05
N GLU A 112 3.61 0.10 -8.36
CA GLU A 112 4.35 1.34 -8.56
C GLU A 112 3.47 2.60 -8.53
N HIS A 113 2.45 2.61 -7.67
CA HIS A 113 1.45 3.67 -7.66
C HIS A 113 2.05 5.05 -7.36
N PHE A 114 3.13 5.13 -6.58
CA PHE A 114 3.80 6.40 -6.29
C PHE A 114 4.43 7.02 -7.54
N SER A 115 5.24 6.25 -8.28
CA SER A 115 5.89 6.73 -9.51
C SER A 115 4.88 6.96 -10.64
N ARG A 116 3.85 6.12 -10.74
CA ARG A 116 2.75 6.29 -11.70
C ARG A 116 1.94 7.55 -11.41
N HIS A 117 1.69 7.88 -10.15
CA HIS A 117 1.05 9.13 -9.75
C HIS A 117 1.93 10.33 -10.12
N GLU A 118 3.23 10.31 -9.78
CA GLU A 118 4.17 11.36 -10.16
C GLU A 118 4.25 11.57 -11.67
N ALA A 119 4.21 10.49 -12.45
CA ALA A 119 4.24 10.58 -13.90
C ALA A 119 2.95 11.13 -14.50
N LEU A 120 1.78 10.81 -13.88
CA LEU A 120 0.47 11.19 -14.42
C LEU A 120 0.05 12.61 -14.01
N ASP A 121 0.24 12.98 -12.76
CA ASP A 121 -0.23 14.25 -12.18
C ASP A 121 0.68 14.74 -11.04
N PRO A 122 1.93 15.15 -11.34
CA PRO A 122 2.93 15.50 -10.33
C PRO A 122 2.52 16.68 -9.44
N GLU A 123 1.63 17.52 -9.93
CA GLU A 123 1.18 18.71 -9.21
C GLU A 123 -0.23 18.56 -8.60
N ASN A 124 -0.83 17.37 -8.66
CA ASN A 124 -2.20 17.10 -8.22
C ASN A 124 -3.24 18.05 -8.81
N LYS A 125 -3.08 18.39 -10.11
CA LYS A 125 -3.98 19.30 -10.82
C LYS A 125 -5.25 18.63 -11.33
N ALA A 126 -5.15 17.36 -11.71
CA ALA A 126 -6.28 16.57 -12.21
C ALA A 126 -7.19 16.11 -11.06
N LEU A 127 -6.56 15.60 -9.98
CA LEU A 127 -7.22 15.16 -8.75
C LEU A 127 -6.38 15.56 -7.54
N SER A 128 -7.01 15.69 -6.39
CA SER A 128 -6.28 15.76 -5.13
C SER A 128 -5.51 14.46 -4.87
N HIS A 129 -4.51 14.49 -4.00
CA HIS A 129 -3.81 13.29 -3.56
C HIS A 129 -4.78 12.17 -3.10
N GLU A 130 -5.77 12.54 -2.29
CA GLU A 130 -6.84 11.63 -1.86
C GLU A 130 -7.65 11.07 -3.05
N GLY A 131 -7.93 11.89 -4.06
CA GLY A 131 -8.60 11.47 -5.28
C GLY A 131 -7.80 10.44 -6.06
N HIS A 132 -6.49 10.62 -6.17
CA HIS A 132 -5.58 9.66 -6.77
C HIS A 132 -5.54 8.35 -5.98
N ASN A 133 -5.43 8.42 -4.65
CA ASN A 133 -5.45 7.24 -3.79
C ASN A 133 -6.74 6.42 -3.97
N LYS A 134 -7.91 7.07 -3.98
CA LYS A 134 -9.18 6.40 -4.26
C LYS A 134 -9.21 5.70 -5.61
N CYS A 135 -8.60 6.26 -6.65
CA CYS A 135 -8.51 5.62 -7.97
C CYS A 135 -7.55 4.42 -7.97
N GLN A 136 -6.46 4.50 -7.22
CA GLN A 136 -5.53 3.40 -7.00
C GLN A 136 -6.23 2.25 -6.28
N ASP A 137 -6.90 2.54 -5.17
CA ASP A 137 -7.68 1.57 -4.40
C ASP A 137 -8.75 0.87 -5.26
N ALA A 138 -9.47 1.61 -6.09
CA ALA A 138 -10.48 1.03 -6.98
C ALA A 138 -9.86 0.03 -7.97
N ALA A 139 -8.65 0.29 -8.45
CA ALA A 139 -7.93 -0.64 -9.32
C ALA A 139 -7.46 -1.88 -8.55
N ILE A 140 -6.86 -1.70 -7.38
CA ILE A 140 -6.34 -2.79 -6.54
C ILE A 140 -7.47 -3.69 -6.05
N ASN A 141 -8.50 -3.10 -5.45
CA ASN A 141 -9.59 -3.82 -4.78
C ASN A 141 -10.43 -4.66 -5.75
N THR A 142 -10.31 -4.44 -7.04
CA THR A 142 -10.98 -5.25 -8.07
C THR A 142 -10.01 -6.01 -8.98
N GLY A 143 -8.71 -5.76 -8.87
CA GLY A 143 -7.67 -6.38 -9.70
C GLY A 143 -7.32 -7.81 -9.27
N TYR A 144 -7.41 -8.11 -7.98
CA TYR A 144 -6.99 -9.38 -7.41
C TYR A 144 -8.12 -10.01 -6.60
N LYS A 145 -8.50 -11.24 -6.98
CA LYS A 145 -9.63 -11.93 -6.36
C LYS A 145 -9.44 -12.14 -4.86
N PHE A 146 -8.23 -12.51 -4.40
CA PHE A 146 -7.95 -12.69 -2.98
C PHE A 146 -8.19 -11.39 -2.19
N ILE A 147 -7.72 -10.26 -2.69
CA ILE A 147 -7.94 -8.94 -2.07
C ILE A 147 -9.42 -8.61 -2.07
N GLN A 148 -10.07 -8.69 -3.22
CA GLN A 148 -11.48 -8.35 -3.39
C GLN A 148 -12.41 -9.13 -2.44
N GLU A 149 -12.16 -10.42 -2.22
CA GLU A 149 -13.01 -11.30 -1.42
C GLU A 149 -12.77 -11.17 0.10
N ASN A 150 -11.65 -10.62 0.52
CA ASN A 150 -11.24 -10.61 1.93
C ASN A 150 -11.01 -9.21 2.52
N LEU A 151 -11.13 -8.14 1.75
CA LEU A 151 -11.09 -6.79 2.31
C LEU A 151 -12.31 -6.52 3.21
N PRO A 152 -12.16 -5.68 4.24
CA PRO A 152 -13.27 -5.22 5.05
C PRO A 152 -14.35 -4.52 4.23
N ASP A 153 -15.59 -4.55 4.72
CA ASP A 153 -16.66 -3.76 4.16
C ASP A 153 -16.31 -2.26 4.21
N GLY A 154 -16.79 -1.53 3.23
CA GLY A 154 -16.55 -0.08 3.18
C GLY A 154 -15.34 0.34 2.35
N CYS A 155 -14.42 -0.55 1.99
CA CYS A 155 -13.31 -0.24 1.09
C CYS A 155 -13.79 0.35 -0.24
N ILE A 156 -12.93 1.12 -0.89
CA ILE A 156 -13.23 1.77 -2.18
C ILE A 156 -13.51 0.71 -3.23
N HIS A 157 -14.68 0.85 -3.88
CA HIS A 157 -15.05 -0.02 -4.99
C HIS A 157 -15.61 0.84 -6.14
N PRO A 158 -15.20 0.62 -7.39
CA PRO A 158 -15.59 1.46 -8.52
C PRO A 158 -17.10 1.48 -8.79
N SER A 159 -17.84 0.47 -8.32
CA SER A 159 -19.31 0.47 -8.38
C SER A 159 -19.97 1.63 -7.63
N LYS A 160 -19.31 2.18 -6.59
CA LYS A 160 -19.78 3.40 -5.89
C LYS A 160 -19.82 4.61 -6.82
N TRP A 161 -19.06 4.57 -7.90
CA TRP A 161 -19.04 5.61 -8.95
C TRP A 161 -19.83 5.21 -10.21
N GLY A 162 -20.47 4.05 -10.22
CA GLY A 162 -21.11 3.50 -11.42
C GLY A 162 -20.10 3.06 -12.49
N LEU A 163 -18.86 2.82 -12.11
CA LEU A 163 -17.78 2.44 -13.03
C LEU A 163 -17.54 0.93 -13.01
N PRO A 164 -17.08 0.35 -14.16
CA PRO A 164 -16.77 -1.06 -14.24
C PRO A 164 -15.52 -1.43 -13.40
N PRO A 165 -15.46 -2.66 -12.84
CA PRO A 165 -14.29 -3.14 -12.12
C PRO A 165 -13.13 -3.48 -13.08
N LYS A 166 -11.95 -3.78 -12.50
CA LYS A 166 -10.76 -4.29 -13.21
C LYS A 166 -10.22 -3.36 -14.29
N LYS A 167 -10.30 -2.06 -14.06
CA LYS A 167 -9.63 -1.05 -14.88
C LYS A 167 -8.34 -0.60 -14.21
N SER A 168 -7.40 -0.04 -15.00
CA SER A 168 -6.17 0.51 -14.44
C SER A 168 -6.43 1.78 -13.64
N TYR A 169 -5.48 2.14 -12.80
CA TYR A 169 -5.50 3.38 -12.04
C TYR A 169 -5.71 4.61 -12.96
N GLU A 170 -4.95 4.72 -14.06
CA GLU A 170 -5.03 5.84 -15.01
C GLU A 170 -6.41 5.91 -15.67
N TRP A 171 -7.01 4.75 -15.94
CA TRP A 171 -8.36 4.71 -16.49
C TRP A 171 -9.37 5.29 -15.49
N TYR A 172 -9.27 4.96 -14.20
CA TYR A 172 -10.15 5.52 -13.18
C TYR A 172 -9.92 7.02 -12.99
N VAL A 173 -8.68 7.51 -13.04
CA VAL A 173 -8.38 8.95 -13.00
C VAL A 173 -9.10 9.69 -14.13
N GLY A 174 -9.08 9.13 -15.34
CA GLY A 174 -9.72 9.74 -16.52
C GLY A 174 -11.25 9.61 -16.58
N ASN A 175 -11.85 8.66 -15.85
CA ASN A 175 -13.27 8.32 -15.97
C ASN A 175 -14.07 8.50 -14.66
N ARG A 176 -13.40 8.73 -13.53
CA ARG A 176 -14.10 9.04 -12.28
C ARG A 176 -15.01 10.26 -12.47
N PRO A 177 -16.26 10.25 -11.95
CA PRO A 177 -17.08 11.44 -11.92
C PRO A 177 -16.29 12.58 -11.28
N LYS A 178 -16.18 13.71 -11.96
CA LYS A 178 -15.62 14.91 -11.36
C LYS A 178 -16.50 15.22 -10.15
N ASP A 179 -15.89 15.34 -8.99
CA ASP A 179 -16.61 15.74 -7.78
C ASP A 179 -17.39 16.99 -8.18
N GLY A 180 -18.71 16.86 -8.27
CA GLY A 180 -19.58 17.97 -8.64
C GLY A 180 -19.28 19.09 -7.67
N GLY A 181 -18.91 20.25 -8.18
CA GLY A 181 -18.45 21.41 -7.39
C GLY A 181 -19.49 21.84 -6.35
N GLY A 182 -19.50 21.16 -5.24
CA GLY A 182 -20.42 21.34 -4.13
C GLY A 182 -19.81 20.83 -2.86
N GLN A 183 -19.23 21.79 -2.14
CA GLN A 183 -18.87 21.71 -0.72
C GLN A 183 -17.53 21.00 -0.42
N GLY A 184 -16.70 21.76 0.31
CA GLY A 184 -15.38 21.44 0.83
C GLY A 184 -15.22 20.09 1.52
N PRO A 185 -14.12 19.79 2.23
CA PRO A 185 -13.70 18.45 2.59
C PRO A 185 -14.80 17.70 3.34
N GLY A 186 -15.77 17.24 2.58
CA GLY A 186 -16.84 16.38 3.03
C GLY A 186 -16.24 15.01 3.24
N LYS A 187 -16.13 14.60 4.49
CA LYS A 187 -15.98 13.20 4.85
C LYS A 187 -17.00 12.42 4.02
N ASP A 188 -16.54 11.60 3.06
CA ASP A 188 -17.37 10.55 2.50
C ASP A 188 -17.89 9.73 3.68
N PRO A 189 -19.21 9.67 3.94
CA PRO A 189 -19.71 8.97 5.09
C PRO A 189 -19.47 7.47 4.88
N GLY A 190 -18.42 6.94 5.48
CA GLY A 190 -18.22 5.52 5.68
C GLY A 190 -17.28 4.79 4.74
N GLY A 191 -16.40 5.45 4.01
CA GLY A 191 -15.30 4.75 3.31
C GLY A 191 -14.13 4.51 4.26
N THR A 192 -13.90 3.26 4.66
CA THR A 192 -12.61 2.89 5.25
C THR A 192 -11.57 3.03 4.14
N GLN A 193 -10.72 4.06 4.21
CA GLN A 193 -9.60 4.19 3.29
C GLN A 193 -8.61 3.08 3.61
N CYS A 194 -8.31 2.25 2.62
CA CYS A 194 -7.17 1.35 2.67
C CYS A 194 -6.05 2.07 1.94
N GLY A 195 -4.92 2.25 2.59
CA GLY A 195 -3.74 2.83 1.96
C GLY A 195 -3.75 4.37 1.90
N GLY A 196 -3.17 5.03 2.89
CA GLY A 196 -3.13 6.48 3.01
C GLY A 196 -1.72 7.08 3.04
N GLY A 197 -0.74 6.49 2.35
CA GLY A 197 0.62 7.05 2.29
C GLY A 197 0.65 8.44 1.66
N SER A 198 1.61 9.28 2.07
CA SER A 198 1.74 10.66 1.58
C SER A 198 2.05 10.75 0.08
N GLY A 199 2.60 9.68 -0.51
CA GLY A 199 2.96 9.66 -1.92
C GLY A 199 3.74 10.90 -2.35
N THR A 200 3.10 11.74 -3.17
CA THR A 200 3.60 13.05 -3.60
C THR A 200 3.15 14.20 -2.69
N GLY A 201 2.38 13.89 -1.64
CA GLY A 201 1.89 14.85 -0.66
C GLY A 201 2.90 15.21 0.42
N LYS A 202 2.46 15.99 1.40
CA LYS A 202 3.24 16.24 2.62
C LYS A 202 3.24 14.98 3.48
N PRO A 203 4.39 14.61 4.09
CA PRO A 203 4.44 13.48 5.02
C PRO A 203 3.40 13.60 6.13
N HIS A 204 2.75 12.51 6.44
CA HIS A 204 1.84 12.45 7.56
C HIS A 204 2.61 12.37 8.89
N PRO A 205 2.01 12.77 10.02
CA PRO A 205 2.69 12.74 11.32
C PRO A 205 3.18 11.35 11.76
N TRP A 206 2.57 10.28 11.25
CA TRP A 206 2.93 8.90 11.52
C TRP A 206 3.98 8.32 10.54
N GLU A 207 4.28 9.03 9.45
CA GLU A 207 5.30 8.59 8.50
C GLU A 207 6.71 8.85 9.02
N LEU A 208 7.56 7.84 8.94
CA LEU A 208 8.98 8.00 9.24
C LEU A 208 9.67 8.86 8.16
N PRO A 209 10.69 9.64 8.53
CA PRO A 209 11.50 10.35 7.55
C PRO A 209 12.13 9.41 6.51
N ALA A 210 12.62 9.98 5.40
CA ALA A 210 13.35 9.21 4.40
C ALA A 210 14.47 8.37 5.04
N PRO A 211 14.73 7.14 4.54
CA PRO A 211 15.81 6.31 5.07
C PRO A 211 17.16 7.03 5.06
N GLY A 212 17.91 6.92 6.16
CA GLY A 212 19.20 7.59 6.36
C GLY A 212 19.98 6.98 7.51
N LYS A 213 21.03 7.66 7.98
CA LYS A 213 21.89 7.14 9.06
C LYS A 213 21.14 6.87 10.36
N ASP A 214 20.14 7.70 10.66
CA ASP A 214 19.40 7.66 11.93
C ASP A 214 17.97 7.09 11.77
N VAL A 215 17.59 6.68 10.56
CA VAL A 215 16.26 6.13 10.26
C VAL A 215 16.43 4.74 9.66
N HIS A 216 16.08 3.73 10.47
CA HIS A 216 16.14 2.34 10.06
C HIS A 216 14.88 1.94 9.28
N GLY A 217 15.07 1.04 8.30
CA GLY A 217 14.01 0.50 7.48
C GLY A 217 13.67 1.35 6.25
N GLY A 218 13.06 0.68 5.31
CA GLY A 218 12.80 1.22 3.98
C GLY A 218 13.91 0.93 2.97
N MET A 219 13.57 1.06 1.69
CA MET A 219 14.44 0.72 0.56
C MET A 219 14.65 1.93 -0.34
N ASN A 220 15.86 2.10 -0.84
CA ASN A 220 16.12 3.02 -1.93
C ASN A 220 15.64 2.42 -3.28
N GLN A 221 15.59 3.24 -4.32
CA GLN A 221 15.09 2.84 -5.64
C GLN A 221 15.81 1.60 -6.20
N ALA A 222 17.13 1.51 -6.08
CA ALA A 222 17.88 0.38 -6.61
C ALA A 222 17.53 -0.95 -5.89
N GLN A 223 17.29 -0.88 -4.59
CA GLN A 223 16.81 -2.04 -3.82
C GLN A 223 15.39 -2.44 -4.22
N GLN A 224 14.50 -1.46 -4.43
CA GLN A 224 13.14 -1.69 -4.90
C GLN A 224 13.14 -2.37 -6.28
N GLU A 225 13.95 -1.88 -7.24
CA GLU A 225 14.11 -2.49 -8.57
C GLU A 225 14.55 -3.97 -8.48
N VAL A 226 15.48 -4.30 -7.57
CA VAL A 226 15.92 -5.69 -7.34
C VAL A 226 14.78 -6.55 -6.81
N VAL A 227 14.03 -6.05 -5.83
CA VAL A 227 12.89 -6.77 -5.24
C VAL A 227 11.79 -6.99 -6.29
N GLN A 228 11.43 -5.97 -7.05
CA GLN A 228 10.44 -6.06 -8.11
C GLN A 228 10.86 -7.05 -9.20
N GLN A 229 12.12 -6.98 -9.66
CA GLN A 229 12.68 -7.90 -10.66
C GLN A 229 12.63 -9.35 -10.17
N THR A 230 13.03 -9.58 -8.93
CA THR A 230 13.03 -10.91 -8.33
C THR A 230 11.60 -11.43 -8.18
N THR A 231 10.69 -10.59 -7.68
CA THR A 231 9.28 -10.96 -7.52
C THR A 231 8.62 -11.24 -8.88
N ALA A 232 8.86 -10.42 -9.90
CA ALA A 232 8.33 -10.65 -11.24
C ALA A 232 8.80 -11.99 -11.81
N THR A 233 10.08 -12.34 -11.59
CA THR A 233 10.64 -13.64 -12.00
C THR A 233 9.97 -14.79 -11.25
N GLN A 234 9.79 -14.67 -9.92
CA GLN A 234 9.12 -15.70 -9.11
C GLN A 234 7.65 -15.89 -9.54
N VAL A 235 6.94 -14.81 -9.79
CA VAL A 235 5.55 -14.84 -10.29
C VAL A 235 5.47 -15.51 -11.66
N ALA A 236 6.36 -15.15 -12.60
CA ALA A 236 6.37 -15.75 -13.93
C ALA A 236 6.67 -17.27 -13.87
N MET A 237 7.58 -17.69 -12.99
CA MET A 237 7.87 -19.11 -12.77
C MET A 237 6.67 -19.84 -12.18
N ALA A 238 6.04 -19.29 -11.13
CA ALA A 238 4.89 -19.86 -10.45
C ALA A 238 3.63 -19.93 -11.36
N ALA A 239 3.48 -18.97 -12.27
CA ALA A 239 2.43 -19.02 -13.30
C ALA A 239 2.68 -20.17 -14.28
N LYS A 240 3.94 -20.39 -14.68
CA LYS A 240 4.32 -21.43 -15.62
C LYS A 240 4.22 -22.84 -15.03
N ASP A 241 4.58 -23.03 -13.78
CA ASP A 241 4.55 -24.36 -13.11
C ASP A 241 3.19 -24.67 -12.46
N GLY A 242 2.24 -23.72 -12.50
CA GLY A 242 0.89 -23.89 -11.97
C GLY A 242 0.73 -23.60 -10.48
N THR A 243 1.78 -23.22 -9.76
CA THR A 243 1.73 -22.92 -8.31
C THR A 243 0.77 -21.77 -8.00
N MET A 244 0.53 -20.87 -8.94
CA MET A 244 -0.42 -19.76 -8.77
C MET A 244 -1.89 -20.16 -8.94
N GLN A 245 -2.20 -21.38 -9.41
CA GLN A 245 -3.59 -21.78 -9.66
C GLN A 245 -4.41 -21.75 -8.37
N GLY A 246 -5.60 -21.15 -8.44
CA GLY A 246 -6.49 -21.04 -7.29
C GLY A 246 -6.07 -20.02 -6.21
N SER A 247 -4.91 -19.34 -6.36
CA SER A 247 -4.43 -18.39 -5.37
C SER A 247 -5.27 -17.10 -5.27
N GLY A 248 -6.07 -16.79 -6.31
CA GLY A 248 -6.79 -15.51 -6.42
C GLY A 248 -5.91 -14.33 -6.84
N MET A 249 -4.65 -14.59 -7.23
CA MET A 249 -3.65 -13.57 -7.56
C MET A 249 -3.27 -13.56 -9.06
N GLY A 250 -4.11 -14.12 -9.93
CA GLY A 250 -3.83 -14.25 -11.36
C GLY A 250 -3.50 -12.96 -12.10
N GLY A 251 -3.96 -11.81 -11.62
CA GLY A 251 -3.61 -10.50 -12.17
C GLY A 251 -2.11 -10.19 -12.13
N LEU A 252 -1.35 -10.82 -11.21
CA LEU A 252 0.11 -10.65 -11.14
C LEU A 252 0.86 -11.24 -12.32
N THR A 253 0.32 -12.24 -13.01
CA THR A 253 0.96 -12.81 -14.19
C THR A 253 1.16 -11.77 -15.28
N ALA A 254 0.10 -11.00 -15.59
CA ALA A 254 0.19 -9.93 -16.59
C ALA A 254 1.16 -8.81 -16.15
N TRP A 255 1.15 -8.46 -14.86
CA TRP A 255 2.13 -7.51 -14.31
C TRP A 255 3.57 -8.02 -14.48
N ALA A 256 3.83 -9.28 -14.12
CA ALA A 256 5.17 -9.85 -14.21
C ALA A 256 5.66 -9.95 -15.67
N GLU A 257 4.78 -10.36 -16.58
CA GLU A 257 5.07 -10.40 -18.01
C GLU A 257 5.42 -9.02 -18.55
N GLN A 258 4.61 -8.02 -18.25
CA GLN A 258 4.87 -6.63 -18.63
C GLN A 258 6.19 -6.13 -18.04
N TYR A 259 6.40 -6.31 -16.73
CA TYR A 259 7.59 -5.86 -16.03
C TYR A 259 8.88 -6.49 -16.58
N LEU A 260 8.83 -7.77 -16.96
CA LEU A 260 9.97 -8.49 -17.55
C LEU A 260 10.17 -8.19 -19.05
N ALA A 261 9.12 -7.81 -19.76
CA ALA A 261 9.17 -7.45 -21.17
C ALA A 261 9.69 -6.02 -21.40
N GLU A 262 9.59 -5.13 -20.41
CA GLU A 262 10.13 -3.77 -20.55
C GLU A 262 11.63 -3.81 -20.87
N PRO A 263 12.09 -3.07 -21.91
CA PRO A 263 13.49 -3.03 -22.26
C PRO A 263 14.28 -2.37 -21.15
N LYS A 264 14.86 -3.18 -20.28
CA LYS A 264 15.74 -2.68 -19.23
C LYS A 264 17.00 -2.14 -19.90
N VAL A 265 17.27 -0.87 -19.70
CA VAL A 265 18.57 -0.30 -20.08
C VAL A 265 19.62 -1.18 -19.41
N ARG A 266 20.42 -1.87 -20.25
CA ARG A 266 21.43 -2.80 -19.73
C ARG A 266 22.30 -2.06 -18.72
N TRP A 267 22.69 -2.74 -17.64
CA TRP A 267 23.51 -2.11 -16.60
C TRP A 267 24.81 -1.47 -17.17
N GLN A 268 25.33 -2.04 -18.26
CA GLN A 268 26.47 -1.50 -18.99
C GLN A 268 26.17 -0.10 -19.57
N ASP A 269 24.96 0.11 -20.08
CA ASP A 269 24.56 1.38 -20.67
C ASP A 269 24.30 2.42 -19.57
N LYS A 270 23.70 2.00 -18.43
CA LYS A 270 23.58 2.83 -17.22
C LYS A 270 24.96 3.22 -16.66
N LEU A 271 25.88 2.27 -16.56
CA LEU A 271 27.22 2.53 -16.07
C LEU A 271 28.00 3.46 -17.03
N SER A 272 27.88 3.24 -18.34
CA SER A 272 28.51 4.10 -19.35
C SER A 272 27.95 5.52 -19.32
N SER A 273 26.65 5.69 -19.03
CA SER A 273 26.02 6.99 -18.89
C SER A 273 26.48 7.69 -17.59
N LEU A 274 26.54 6.97 -16.47
CA LEU A 274 27.05 7.50 -15.20
C LEU A 274 28.52 7.88 -15.30
N SER A 275 29.35 7.06 -15.95
CA SER A 275 30.77 7.35 -16.16
C SER A 275 30.98 8.59 -17.04
N ARG A 276 30.18 8.74 -18.11
CA ARG A 276 30.22 9.94 -18.97
C ARG A 276 29.79 11.19 -18.21
N ASN A 277 28.75 11.12 -17.40
CA ASN A 277 28.29 12.25 -16.59
C ASN A 277 29.33 12.62 -15.51
N ALA A 278 29.95 11.63 -14.86
CA ALA A 278 31.01 11.88 -13.90
C ALA A 278 32.25 12.50 -14.53
N MET A 279 32.64 12.04 -15.73
CA MET A 279 33.77 12.62 -16.49
C MET A 279 33.46 14.05 -16.98
N ALA A 280 32.23 14.31 -17.42
CA ALA A 280 31.80 15.66 -17.80
C ALA A 280 31.85 16.63 -16.61
N GLN A 281 31.37 16.19 -15.42
CA GLN A 281 31.41 17.00 -14.20
C GLN A 281 32.85 17.20 -13.67
N ALA A 282 33.75 16.22 -13.87
CA ALA A 282 35.16 16.35 -13.50
C ALA A 282 35.94 17.24 -14.47
N GLY A 283 35.53 17.29 -15.75
CA GLY A 283 36.15 18.15 -16.78
C GLY A 283 35.80 19.64 -16.63
N ASP A 284 34.73 19.98 -15.94
CA ASP A 284 34.35 21.37 -15.63
C ASP A 284 35.01 21.95 -14.38
N GLN A 285 35.81 21.16 -13.66
CA GLN A 285 36.64 21.68 -12.56
C GLN A 285 37.97 22.15 -13.15
N ASP A 286 38.03 23.43 -13.48
CA ASP A 286 39.31 24.10 -13.81
C ASP A 286 40.30 23.91 -12.66
N TRP A 287 41.40 23.27 -12.95
CA TRP A 287 42.56 23.18 -12.09
C TRP A 287 43.28 24.53 -12.13
N THR A 288 42.83 25.51 -11.32
CA THR A 288 43.58 26.74 -11.05
C THR A 288 44.25 26.65 -9.69
#